data_478723ab08d90e74b6cf5ebde37a6700
#
_entry.id   478723ab08d90e74b6cf5ebde37a6700
#
_cell.length_a   1.000
_cell.length_b   1.000
_cell.length_c   1.000
_cell.angle_alpha   90.00
_cell.angle_beta   90.00
_cell.angle_gamma   90.00
#
_symmetry.space_group_name_H-M   'P 1'
#
loop_
_entity.id
_entity.type
_entity.pdbx_description
1 polymer ?
#
loop_
_entity_poly.entity_id
_entity_poly.type
_entity_poly.pdbx_seq_one_letter_code
_entity_poly.pdbx_strand_id
1 'polypeptide(L)'
;KQHIVDGDVFQVVISQRLDIDSPADPFDVYRVLRTLNPSPYMYFMALTDAQGRDFNVIGSSPETRIKVDNGHAMTFPIAGSRPRGATPEEDEKFAKELLADPKECSEQIMLVDLSRNDLSKVCVPQSVEVVQLMDIKRFSHIMHICSTVTGKVDPSLTAFDVFKSAFPAGTLSGAPKPRAVEIIDELEPADRGIYGGTVGYFDFSGNMDMAIAIRTAFLRDHEASVQAGAGIVLDSVPATEWQETRNKAEASVE
;
A
#
# COMPACT_ATOMS: atom_id res chain seq x y z
N LYS A 1 10.03 6.13 -17.48
CA LYS A 1 9.11 7.02 -18.25
C LYS A 1 8.96 6.56 -19.71
N GLN A 2 10.02 6.01 -20.32
CA GLN A 2 9.92 5.55 -21.71
C GLN A 2 8.82 4.48 -21.89
N HIS A 3 8.72 3.51 -21.00
CA HIS A 3 7.64 2.52 -21.01
C HIS A 3 6.22 3.11 -20.96
N ILE A 4 6.07 4.27 -20.29
CA ILE A 4 4.77 4.98 -20.25
C ILE A 4 4.48 5.64 -21.59
N VAL A 5 5.50 6.29 -22.21
CA VAL A 5 5.39 6.91 -23.55
C VAL A 5 5.10 5.85 -24.61
N ASP A 6 5.70 4.68 -24.49
CA ASP A 6 5.53 3.55 -25.42
C ASP A 6 4.18 2.83 -25.25
N GLY A 7 3.41 3.19 -24.19
CA GLY A 7 2.09 2.62 -23.92
C GLY A 7 2.12 1.28 -23.18
N ASP A 8 3.24 0.89 -22.61
CA ASP A 8 3.39 -0.35 -21.84
C ASP A 8 2.57 -0.31 -20.53
N VAL A 9 2.64 0.83 -19.81
CA VAL A 9 1.96 1.05 -18.53
C VAL A 9 1.47 2.50 -18.42
N PHE A 10 0.43 2.72 -17.59
CA PHE A 10 0.00 4.06 -17.20
C PHE A 10 0.83 4.57 -16.02
N GLN A 11 1.16 3.66 -15.10
CA GLN A 11 1.94 3.90 -13.89
C GLN A 11 2.78 2.67 -13.57
N VAL A 12 3.99 2.89 -13.04
CA VAL A 12 4.81 1.86 -12.42
C VAL A 12 5.40 2.40 -11.12
N VAL A 13 5.38 1.60 -10.06
CA VAL A 13 5.97 1.97 -8.76
C VAL A 13 7.38 1.42 -8.68
N ILE A 14 8.37 2.30 -8.63
CA ILE A 14 9.78 1.93 -8.45
C ILE A 14 10.19 2.21 -7.01
N SER A 15 10.94 1.28 -6.43
CA SER A 15 11.34 1.35 -5.03
C SER A 15 12.87 1.33 -4.84
N GLN A 16 13.29 1.75 -3.66
CA GLN A 16 14.66 1.58 -3.17
C GLN A 16 14.66 0.94 -1.79
N ARG A 17 15.64 0.09 -1.54
CA ARG A 17 15.90 -0.53 -0.24
C ARG A 17 17.03 0.18 0.46
N LEU A 18 16.88 0.39 1.75
CA LEU A 18 17.88 0.92 2.65
C LEU A 18 18.22 -0.17 3.66
N ASP A 19 19.48 -0.56 3.72
CA ASP A 19 20.01 -1.51 4.69
C ASP A 19 20.83 -0.71 5.72
N ILE A 20 20.53 -0.90 7.00
CA ILE A 20 21.12 -0.14 8.12
C ILE A 20 21.54 -1.07 9.25
N ASP A 21 22.63 -0.75 9.93
CA ASP A 21 22.99 -1.42 11.18
C ASP A 21 21.96 -1.11 12.26
N SER A 22 21.40 -2.13 12.88
CA SER A 22 20.41 -2.01 13.94
C SER A 22 20.76 -2.91 15.13
N PRO A 23 21.55 -2.42 16.08
CA PRO A 23 21.93 -3.17 17.27
C PRO A 23 20.80 -3.27 18.32
N ALA A 24 19.70 -2.53 18.13
CA ALA A 24 18.58 -2.49 19.05
C ALA A 24 17.83 -3.84 19.09
N ASP A 25 17.21 -4.12 20.22
CA ASP A 25 16.27 -5.25 20.32
C ASP A 25 15.08 -5.02 19.38
N PRO A 26 14.71 -6.01 18.53
CA PRO A 26 13.63 -5.84 17.56
C PRO A 26 12.28 -5.44 18.17
N PHE A 27 11.98 -5.91 19.38
CA PHE A 27 10.73 -5.55 20.05
C PHE A 27 10.75 -4.10 20.57
N ASP A 28 11.90 -3.59 20.96
CA ASP A 28 12.05 -2.18 21.32
C ASP A 28 11.91 -1.27 20.11
N VAL A 29 12.43 -1.67 18.94
CA VAL A 29 12.16 -0.97 17.66
C VAL A 29 10.65 -0.89 17.40
N TYR A 30 9.90 -1.98 17.58
CA TYR A 30 8.43 -1.96 17.45
C TYR A 30 7.77 -1.00 18.44
N ARG A 31 8.22 -1.00 19.69
CA ARG A 31 7.67 -0.13 20.75
C ARG A 31 7.86 1.36 20.43
N VAL A 32 8.99 1.72 19.82
CA VAL A 32 9.24 3.09 19.37
C VAL A 32 8.38 3.40 18.14
N LEU A 33 8.40 2.56 17.10
CA LEU A 33 7.65 2.76 15.86
C LEU A 33 6.16 3.00 16.13
N ARG A 34 5.54 2.23 17.03
CA ARG A 34 4.11 2.39 17.36
C ARG A 34 3.78 3.72 18.03
N THR A 35 4.74 4.42 18.60
CA THR A 35 4.54 5.75 19.21
C THR A 35 4.82 6.87 18.23
N LEU A 36 5.80 6.69 17.34
CA LEU A 36 6.18 7.69 16.34
C LEU A 36 5.19 7.73 15.18
N ASN A 37 4.79 6.57 14.69
CA ASN A 37 3.94 6.46 13.49
C ASN A 37 2.82 5.42 13.68
N PRO A 38 1.83 5.68 14.55
CA PRO A 38 0.70 4.77 14.73
C PRO A 38 -0.12 4.67 13.43
N SER A 39 -0.45 3.46 13.03
CA SER A 39 -1.20 3.15 11.82
C SER A 39 -2.27 2.09 12.09
N PRO A 40 -3.27 1.92 11.23
CA PRO A 40 -4.33 0.93 11.42
C PRO A 40 -3.84 -0.51 11.57
N TYR A 41 -2.72 -0.85 10.91
CA TYR A 41 -2.14 -2.19 10.95
C TYR A 41 -0.73 -2.13 11.53
N MET A 42 -0.63 -2.46 12.81
CA MET A 42 0.64 -2.54 13.52
C MET A 42 0.96 -3.99 13.87
N TYR A 43 2.18 -4.44 13.55
CA TYR A 43 2.56 -5.83 13.75
C TYR A 43 4.03 -5.98 14.11
N PHE A 44 4.28 -6.98 14.92
CA PHE A 44 5.60 -7.52 15.26
C PHE A 44 5.54 -9.04 15.09
N MET A 45 6.41 -9.59 14.28
CA MET A 45 6.49 -11.02 14.02
C MET A 45 7.93 -11.48 14.23
N ALA A 46 8.15 -12.40 15.20
CA ALA A 46 9.39 -13.12 15.38
C ALA A 46 9.25 -14.48 14.68
N LEU A 47 10.03 -14.73 13.66
CA LEU A 47 9.90 -15.85 12.75
C LEU A 47 11.26 -16.52 12.54
N THR A 48 11.24 -17.77 12.08
CA THR A 48 12.43 -18.54 11.71
C THR A 48 12.29 -19.01 10.27
N ASP A 49 13.31 -18.84 9.46
CA ASP A 49 13.31 -19.28 8.05
C ASP A 49 13.53 -20.80 7.92
N ALA A 50 13.44 -21.32 6.70
CA ALA A 50 13.61 -22.73 6.41
C ALA A 50 15.03 -23.26 6.71
N GLN A 51 16.01 -22.38 6.90
CA GLN A 51 17.39 -22.70 7.28
C GLN A 51 17.62 -22.63 8.79
N GLY A 52 16.57 -22.35 9.57
CA GLY A 52 16.66 -22.21 11.03
C GLY A 52 17.21 -20.88 11.51
N ARG A 53 17.24 -19.84 10.67
CA ARG A 53 17.73 -18.50 11.04
C ARG A 53 16.55 -17.62 11.46
N ASP A 54 16.69 -17.00 12.61
CA ASP A 54 15.65 -16.09 13.12
C ASP A 54 15.65 -14.75 12.40
N PHE A 55 14.48 -14.19 12.26
CA PHE A 55 14.26 -12.83 11.74
C PHE A 55 13.00 -12.20 12.33
N ASN A 56 12.93 -10.88 12.25
CA ASN A 56 11.77 -10.14 12.72
C ASN A 56 11.20 -9.27 11.59
N VAL A 57 9.87 -9.17 11.57
CA VAL A 57 9.14 -8.27 10.68
C VAL A 57 8.36 -7.29 11.56
N ILE A 58 8.65 -6.01 11.38
CA ILE A 58 8.10 -4.93 12.20
C ILE A 58 7.44 -3.93 11.27
N GLY A 59 6.13 -3.69 11.44
CA GLY A 59 5.41 -2.82 10.52
C GLY A 59 4.37 -1.93 11.18
N SER A 60 4.14 -0.80 10.51
CA SER A 60 3.11 0.17 10.80
C SER A 60 2.42 0.59 9.50
N SER A 61 1.65 -0.36 8.91
CA SER A 61 1.02 -0.14 7.61
C SER A 61 -0.25 0.71 7.72
N PRO A 62 -0.36 1.76 6.91
CA PRO A 62 -1.54 2.60 6.86
C PRO A 62 -2.63 2.08 5.91
N GLU A 63 -2.32 1.08 5.07
CA GLU A 63 -3.14 0.76 3.91
C GLU A 63 -3.68 -0.66 3.95
N THR A 64 -5.02 -0.78 3.96
CA THR A 64 -5.72 -2.04 3.75
C THR A 64 -5.55 -2.49 2.30
N ARG A 65 -5.10 -3.72 2.09
CA ARG A 65 -5.07 -4.29 0.75
C ARG A 65 -6.44 -4.77 0.32
N ILE A 66 -7.04 -5.63 1.11
CA ILE A 66 -8.36 -6.21 0.86
C ILE A 66 -8.92 -6.80 2.14
N LYS A 67 -10.22 -6.67 2.33
CA LYS A 67 -10.97 -7.27 3.43
C LYS A 67 -12.12 -8.11 2.89
N VAL A 68 -12.42 -9.22 3.56
CA VAL A 68 -13.66 -9.98 3.38
C VAL A 68 -14.35 -10.05 4.72
N ASP A 69 -15.59 -9.61 4.78
CA ASP A 69 -16.40 -9.62 5.96
C ASP A 69 -17.83 -10.09 5.61
N ASN A 70 -18.25 -11.19 6.23
CA ASN A 70 -19.59 -11.80 6.02
C ASN A 70 -19.93 -11.96 4.51
N GLY A 71 -18.98 -12.44 3.72
CA GLY A 71 -19.16 -12.69 2.28
C GLY A 71 -19.13 -11.45 1.40
N HIS A 72 -18.72 -10.30 1.92
CA HIS A 72 -18.48 -9.07 1.15
C HIS A 72 -17.00 -8.76 1.10
N ALA A 73 -16.46 -8.64 -0.11
CA ALA A 73 -15.12 -8.17 -0.35
C ALA A 73 -15.11 -6.64 -0.43
N MET A 74 -14.09 -6.02 0.16
CA MET A 74 -13.92 -4.55 0.21
C MET A 74 -12.48 -4.17 -0.04
N THR A 75 -12.28 -3.11 -0.82
CA THR A 75 -10.99 -2.45 -1.01
C THR A 75 -11.14 -0.96 -0.72
N PHE A 76 -10.03 -0.35 -0.32
CA PHE A 76 -10.00 1.05 0.11
C PHE A 76 -8.88 1.80 -0.62
N PRO A 77 -9.01 2.04 -1.93
CA PRO A 77 -8.00 2.80 -2.67
C PRO A 77 -7.80 4.19 -2.09
N ILE A 78 -6.53 4.54 -1.92
CA ILE A 78 -6.07 5.81 -1.34
C ILE A 78 -5.07 6.42 -2.31
N ALA A 79 -5.29 7.67 -2.71
CA ALA A 79 -4.32 8.47 -3.45
C ALA A 79 -4.34 9.92 -2.94
N GLY A 80 -3.31 10.64 -3.34
CA GLY A 80 -3.17 12.04 -3.00
C GLY A 80 -2.96 12.30 -1.51
N SER A 81 -2.28 13.38 -1.21
CA SER A 81 -2.08 13.77 0.18
C SER A 81 -1.89 15.28 0.34
N ARG A 82 -2.35 15.79 1.47
CA ARG A 82 -2.03 17.15 1.95
C ARG A 82 -1.80 17.09 3.46
N PRO A 83 -0.97 17.99 4.00
CA PRO A 83 -0.83 18.12 5.46
C PRO A 83 -2.15 18.56 6.08
N ARG A 84 -2.27 18.39 7.40
CA ARG A 84 -3.36 18.98 8.17
C ARG A 84 -3.15 20.48 8.31
N GLY A 85 -4.24 21.23 8.28
CA GLY A 85 -4.22 22.65 8.57
C GLY A 85 -4.01 22.95 10.05
N ALA A 86 -3.38 24.09 10.35
CA ALA A 86 -3.23 24.56 11.73
C ALA A 86 -4.57 25.07 12.31
N THR A 87 -5.51 25.46 11.42
CA THR A 87 -6.87 25.87 11.79
C THR A 87 -7.90 25.07 10.99
N PRO A 88 -9.17 24.99 11.42
CA PRO A 88 -10.23 24.33 10.66
C PRO A 88 -10.41 24.91 9.26
N GLU A 89 -10.24 26.21 9.08
CA GLU A 89 -10.38 26.92 7.81
C GLU A 89 -9.24 26.54 6.84
N GLU A 90 -8.01 26.45 7.36
CA GLU A 90 -6.85 26.00 6.59
C GLU A 90 -6.97 24.52 6.22
N ASP A 91 -7.43 23.68 7.16
CA ASP A 91 -7.68 22.26 6.91
C ASP A 91 -8.70 22.04 5.79
N GLU A 92 -9.78 22.81 5.80
CA GLU A 92 -10.80 22.78 4.74
C GLU A 92 -10.28 23.32 3.39
N LYS A 93 -9.39 24.30 3.42
CA LYS A 93 -8.72 24.82 2.22
C LYS A 93 -7.86 23.73 1.59
N PHE A 94 -7.02 23.05 2.35
CA PHE A 94 -6.19 21.94 1.85
C PHE A 94 -7.02 20.78 1.32
N ALA A 95 -8.15 20.47 1.95
CA ALA A 95 -9.07 19.44 1.46
C ALA A 95 -9.65 19.81 0.07
N LYS A 96 -10.05 21.07 -0.12
CA LYS A 96 -10.55 21.58 -1.41
C LYS A 96 -9.46 21.61 -2.48
N GLU A 97 -8.25 22.04 -2.12
CA GLU A 97 -7.11 22.03 -3.03
C GLU A 97 -6.77 20.60 -3.50
N LEU A 98 -6.83 19.61 -2.58
CA LEU A 98 -6.59 18.21 -2.90
C LEU A 98 -7.63 17.67 -3.87
N LEU A 99 -8.92 17.94 -3.65
CA LEU A 99 -10.01 17.52 -4.55
C LEU A 99 -10.03 18.28 -5.88
N ALA A 100 -9.40 19.46 -5.95
CA ALA A 100 -9.29 20.23 -7.18
C ALA A 100 -8.04 19.88 -8.01
N ASP A 101 -7.14 19.04 -7.48
CA ASP A 101 -5.93 18.64 -8.16
C ASP A 101 -6.22 17.53 -9.20
N PRO A 102 -6.10 17.82 -10.52
CA PRO A 102 -6.47 16.86 -11.55
C PRO A 102 -5.59 15.61 -11.56
N LYS A 103 -4.31 15.72 -11.15
CA LYS A 103 -3.38 14.60 -11.10
C LYS A 103 -3.83 13.61 -10.01
N GLU A 104 -4.05 14.11 -8.79
CA GLU A 104 -4.45 13.31 -7.64
C GLU A 104 -5.82 12.64 -7.87
N CYS A 105 -6.77 13.38 -8.45
CA CYS A 105 -8.08 12.82 -8.80
C CYS A 105 -7.98 11.75 -9.89
N SER A 106 -7.15 11.94 -10.91
CA SER A 106 -6.96 10.95 -11.98
C SER A 106 -6.32 9.67 -11.46
N GLU A 107 -5.33 9.78 -10.58
CA GLU A 107 -4.73 8.64 -9.89
C GLU A 107 -5.76 7.88 -9.06
N GLN A 108 -6.57 8.59 -8.28
CA GLN A 108 -7.63 7.97 -7.48
C GLN A 108 -8.66 7.23 -8.34
N ILE A 109 -9.10 7.79 -9.47
CA ILE A 109 -10.01 7.11 -10.41
C ILE A 109 -9.36 5.83 -10.95
N MET A 110 -8.10 5.90 -11.36
CA MET A 110 -7.35 4.73 -11.85
C MET A 110 -7.31 3.61 -10.80
N LEU A 111 -7.04 3.94 -9.52
CA LEU A 111 -7.00 2.96 -8.43
C LEU A 111 -8.39 2.39 -8.11
N VAL A 112 -9.45 3.19 -8.22
CA VAL A 112 -10.84 2.70 -8.10
C VAL A 112 -11.19 1.72 -9.20
N ASP A 113 -10.85 2.02 -10.46
CA ASP A 113 -11.09 1.11 -11.59
C ASP A 113 -10.28 -0.18 -11.47
N LEU A 114 -9.04 -0.11 -11.00
CA LEU A 114 -8.23 -1.29 -10.71
C LEU A 114 -8.87 -2.16 -9.63
N SER A 115 -9.39 -1.54 -8.57
CA SER A 115 -10.11 -2.22 -7.49
C SER A 115 -11.40 -2.88 -7.98
N ARG A 116 -12.17 -2.20 -8.81
CA ARG A 116 -13.36 -2.77 -9.46
C ARG A 116 -13.01 -3.98 -10.34
N ASN A 117 -11.95 -3.88 -11.12
CA ASN A 117 -11.46 -4.99 -11.94
C ASN A 117 -11.06 -6.19 -11.08
N ASP A 118 -10.32 -5.99 -10.00
CA ASP A 118 -9.91 -7.06 -9.09
C ASP A 118 -11.12 -7.77 -8.47
N LEU A 119 -12.09 -7.02 -7.94
CA LEU A 119 -13.29 -7.59 -7.33
C LEU A 119 -14.24 -8.24 -8.35
N SER A 120 -14.30 -7.74 -9.58
CA SER A 120 -15.17 -8.30 -10.62
C SER A 120 -14.81 -9.74 -11.02
N LYS A 121 -13.59 -10.18 -10.73
CA LYS A 121 -13.12 -11.54 -10.98
C LYS A 121 -13.68 -12.58 -10.00
N VAL A 122 -14.10 -12.14 -8.80
CA VAL A 122 -14.41 -13.01 -7.66
C VAL A 122 -15.74 -12.66 -6.98
N CYS A 123 -16.40 -11.61 -7.41
CA CYS A 123 -17.70 -11.21 -6.89
C CYS A 123 -18.83 -11.58 -7.85
N VAL A 124 -20.01 -11.74 -7.30
CA VAL A 124 -21.25 -11.97 -8.08
C VAL A 124 -21.38 -10.83 -9.12
N PRO A 125 -21.66 -11.13 -10.39
CA PRO A 125 -21.87 -10.10 -11.41
C PRO A 125 -22.86 -9.02 -10.94
N GLN A 126 -22.57 -7.77 -11.27
CA GLN A 126 -23.35 -6.57 -10.90
C GLN A 126 -23.39 -6.23 -9.40
N SER A 127 -22.70 -6.99 -8.53
CA SER A 127 -22.61 -6.65 -7.10
C SER A 127 -21.45 -5.71 -6.77
N VAL A 128 -20.54 -5.51 -7.72
CA VAL A 128 -19.37 -4.62 -7.50
C VAL A 128 -19.81 -3.17 -7.67
N GLU A 129 -19.70 -2.42 -6.59
CA GLU A 129 -20.10 -1.02 -6.54
C GLU A 129 -19.07 -0.15 -5.82
N VAL A 130 -19.02 1.12 -6.17
CA VAL A 130 -18.27 2.15 -5.48
C VAL A 130 -19.21 2.82 -4.49
N VAL A 131 -19.14 2.39 -3.23
CA VAL A 131 -20.04 2.89 -2.17
C VAL A 131 -19.62 4.25 -1.63
N GLN A 132 -18.34 4.61 -1.84
CA GLN A 132 -17.78 5.89 -1.45
C GLN A 132 -16.73 6.30 -2.49
N LEU A 133 -16.85 7.46 -3.07
CA LEU A 133 -15.94 7.96 -4.11
C LEU A 133 -15.33 9.29 -3.70
N MET A 134 -14.00 9.36 -3.66
CA MET A 134 -13.22 10.60 -3.45
C MET A 134 -13.55 11.37 -2.15
N ASP A 135 -13.75 10.67 -1.06
CA ASP A 135 -13.90 11.31 0.24
C ASP A 135 -12.56 11.71 0.84
N ILE A 136 -12.53 12.87 1.51
CA ILE A 136 -11.36 13.28 2.28
C ILE A 136 -11.36 12.61 3.65
N LYS A 137 -10.41 11.72 3.87
CA LYS A 137 -10.13 11.17 5.20
C LYS A 137 -8.99 11.92 5.87
N ARG A 138 -9.28 12.42 7.07
CA ARG A 138 -8.36 13.21 7.88
C ARG A 138 -7.74 12.33 8.96
N PHE A 139 -6.41 12.18 8.90
CA PHE A 139 -5.61 11.52 9.93
C PHE A 139 -4.93 12.57 10.83
N SER A 140 -4.12 12.15 11.79
CA SER A 140 -3.47 13.07 12.74
C SER A 140 -2.62 14.16 12.08
N HIS A 141 -1.83 13.79 11.08
CA HIS A 141 -0.86 14.69 10.45
C HIS A 141 -1.09 14.93 8.95
N ILE A 142 -1.95 14.14 8.33
CA ILE A 142 -2.15 14.13 6.88
C ILE A 142 -3.62 13.85 6.55
N MET A 143 -4.05 14.31 5.38
CA MET A 143 -5.34 13.93 4.79
C MET A 143 -5.12 13.29 3.42
N HIS A 144 -6.02 12.40 3.03
CA HIS A 144 -5.98 11.67 1.75
C HIS A 144 -7.34 11.65 1.06
N ILE A 145 -7.32 11.49 -0.26
CA ILE A 145 -8.51 11.09 -1.03
C ILE A 145 -8.67 9.58 -0.87
N CYS A 146 -9.81 9.16 -0.38
CA CYS A 146 -10.14 7.75 -0.16
C CYS A 146 -11.42 7.39 -0.89
N SER A 147 -11.48 6.16 -1.38
CA SER A 147 -12.71 5.58 -1.93
C SER A 147 -12.93 4.20 -1.33
N THR A 148 -14.13 3.67 -1.48
CA THR A 148 -14.47 2.32 -1.03
C THR A 148 -15.17 1.59 -2.16
N VAL A 149 -14.62 0.46 -2.55
CA VAL A 149 -15.22 -0.45 -3.52
C VAL A 149 -15.58 -1.74 -2.81
N THR A 150 -16.80 -2.21 -3.00
CA THR A 150 -17.30 -3.46 -2.39
C THR A 150 -17.93 -4.36 -3.43
N GLY A 151 -18.05 -5.65 -3.10
CA GLY A 151 -18.76 -6.62 -3.91
C GLY A 151 -19.11 -7.86 -3.10
N LYS A 152 -20.23 -8.51 -3.42
CA LYS A 152 -20.62 -9.78 -2.81
C LYS A 152 -19.75 -10.89 -3.41
N VAL A 153 -19.00 -11.60 -2.60
CA VAL A 153 -18.14 -12.72 -3.04
C VAL A 153 -19.03 -13.83 -3.62
N ASP A 154 -18.60 -14.42 -4.74
CA ASP A 154 -19.26 -15.60 -5.30
C ASP A 154 -19.24 -16.73 -4.27
N PRO A 155 -20.40 -17.35 -3.94
CA PRO A 155 -20.49 -18.39 -2.92
C PRO A 155 -19.63 -19.64 -3.17
N SER A 156 -19.16 -19.83 -4.41
CA SER A 156 -18.26 -20.93 -4.78
C SER A 156 -16.78 -20.63 -4.49
N LEU A 157 -16.45 -19.39 -4.15
CA LEU A 157 -15.09 -18.92 -3.91
C LEU A 157 -14.84 -18.67 -2.42
N THR A 158 -13.56 -18.73 -2.05
CA THR A 158 -13.08 -18.50 -0.69
C THR A 158 -12.46 -17.12 -0.54
N ALA A 159 -12.23 -16.66 0.70
CA ALA A 159 -11.47 -15.45 0.97
C ALA A 159 -10.04 -15.51 0.37
N PHE A 160 -9.45 -16.70 0.25
CA PHE A 160 -8.14 -16.87 -0.40
C PHE A 160 -8.21 -16.64 -1.92
N ASP A 161 -9.31 -16.97 -2.58
CA ASP A 161 -9.52 -16.66 -3.99
C ASP A 161 -9.67 -15.15 -4.21
N VAL A 162 -10.38 -14.48 -3.28
CA VAL A 162 -10.47 -13.02 -3.25
C VAL A 162 -9.08 -12.38 -3.06
N PHE A 163 -8.27 -12.91 -2.16
CA PHE A 163 -6.89 -12.46 -1.97
C PHE A 163 -6.08 -12.58 -3.26
N LYS A 164 -6.09 -13.74 -3.91
CA LYS A 164 -5.38 -13.98 -5.18
C LYS A 164 -5.78 -12.99 -6.28
N SER A 165 -7.06 -12.66 -6.39
CA SER A 165 -7.55 -11.73 -7.41
C SER A 165 -7.03 -10.31 -7.21
N ALA A 166 -6.81 -9.92 -5.96
CA ALA A 166 -6.37 -8.60 -5.58
C ALA A 166 -4.84 -8.43 -5.61
N PHE A 167 -4.06 -9.50 -5.44
CA PHE A 167 -2.60 -9.46 -5.38
C PHE A 167 -1.96 -9.42 -6.79
N PRO A 168 -0.82 -8.69 -6.97
CA PRO A 168 -0.22 -7.72 -6.05
C PRO A 168 -1.02 -6.41 -5.93
N ALA A 169 -0.63 -5.56 -4.96
CA ALA A 169 -1.23 -4.24 -4.81
C ALA A 169 -0.86 -3.33 -5.99
N GLY A 170 -1.85 -2.71 -6.64
CA GLY A 170 -1.62 -1.77 -7.73
C GLY A 170 -0.86 -0.52 -7.29
N THR A 171 -1.11 -0.06 -6.07
CA THR A 171 -0.39 1.05 -5.42
C THR A 171 1.09 0.77 -5.18
N LEU A 172 1.52 -0.48 -5.27
CA LEU A 172 2.91 -0.93 -5.11
C LEU A 172 3.52 -1.54 -6.38
N SER A 173 2.72 -1.82 -7.40
CA SER A 173 3.19 -2.35 -8.69
C SER A 173 2.96 -1.37 -9.84
N GLY A 174 1.74 -1.08 -10.16
CA GLY A 174 1.34 -0.20 -11.24
C GLY A 174 0.13 -0.73 -12.02
N ALA A 175 -0.12 -0.12 -13.15
CA ALA A 175 -1.25 -0.45 -14.02
C ALA A 175 -0.83 -0.42 -15.50
N PRO A 176 -1.07 -1.52 -16.26
CA PRO A 176 -1.55 -2.86 -15.86
C PRO A 176 -0.54 -3.63 -15.01
N LYS A 177 -1.01 -4.37 -14.00
CA LYS A 177 -0.15 -5.06 -13.03
C LYS A 177 0.89 -6.01 -13.65
N PRO A 178 0.56 -6.91 -14.59
CA PRO A 178 1.55 -7.86 -15.14
C PRO A 178 2.74 -7.12 -15.73
N ARG A 179 2.49 -6.13 -16.60
CA ARG A 179 3.56 -5.39 -17.25
C ARG A 179 4.36 -4.52 -16.29
N ALA A 180 3.69 -3.92 -15.30
CA ALA A 180 4.37 -3.17 -14.25
C ALA A 180 5.35 -4.04 -13.46
N VAL A 181 4.96 -5.27 -13.11
CA VAL A 181 5.84 -6.22 -12.40
C VAL A 181 7.05 -6.61 -13.24
N GLU A 182 6.88 -6.87 -14.56
CA GLU A 182 8.00 -7.13 -15.46
C GLU A 182 9.01 -5.98 -15.49
N ILE A 183 8.51 -4.72 -15.58
CA ILE A 183 9.37 -3.53 -15.57
C ILE A 183 10.09 -3.35 -14.23
N ILE A 184 9.42 -3.66 -13.12
CA ILE A 184 10.01 -3.63 -11.78
C ILE A 184 11.17 -4.64 -11.69
N ASP A 185 10.95 -5.87 -12.14
CA ASP A 185 11.95 -6.94 -12.15
C ASP A 185 13.17 -6.58 -13.02
N GLU A 186 12.92 -5.88 -14.14
CA GLU A 186 13.98 -5.39 -15.03
C GLU A 186 14.82 -4.27 -14.40
N LEU A 187 14.21 -3.37 -13.64
CA LEU A 187 14.84 -2.12 -13.21
C LEU A 187 15.34 -2.12 -11.77
N GLU A 188 14.74 -2.87 -10.87
CA GLU A 188 15.18 -2.94 -9.47
C GLU A 188 16.37 -3.89 -9.33
N PRO A 189 17.45 -3.46 -8.64
CA PRO A 189 18.67 -4.25 -8.54
C PRO A 189 18.59 -5.43 -7.56
N ALA A 190 17.51 -5.53 -6.78
CA ALA A 190 17.31 -6.55 -5.77
C ALA A 190 15.82 -6.88 -5.61
N ASP A 191 15.54 -8.12 -5.22
CA ASP A 191 14.19 -8.58 -4.92
C ASP A 191 13.56 -7.77 -3.78
N ARG A 192 12.28 -7.51 -3.89
CA ARG A 192 11.51 -6.73 -2.90
C ARG A 192 11.31 -7.44 -1.56
N GLY A 193 11.48 -8.77 -1.52
CA GLY A 193 11.24 -9.54 -0.30
C GLY A 193 9.82 -9.35 0.23
N ILE A 194 9.69 -8.82 1.45
CA ILE A 194 8.39 -8.57 2.08
C ILE A 194 7.71 -7.28 1.60
N TYR A 195 8.46 -6.34 1.03
CA TYR A 195 7.94 -5.05 0.59
C TYR A 195 6.89 -5.20 -0.52
N GLY A 196 5.75 -4.57 -0.35
CA GLY A 196 4.63 -4.67 -1.28
C GLY A 196 3.88 -6.00 -1.22
N GLY A 197 4.28 -6.91 -0.32
CA GLY A 197 3.53 -8.09 0.05
C GLY A 197 2.31 -7.75 0.92
N THR A 198 1.82 -8.72 1.66
CA THR A 198 0.67 -8.54 2.55
C THR A 198 0.90 -9.14 3.92
N VAL A 199 0.27 -8.54 4.92
CA VAL A 199 0.22 -9.03 6.28
C VAL A 199 -1.23 -8.96 6.78
N GLY A 200 -1.67 -9.99 7.48
CA GLY A 200 -3.03 -10.05 7.97
C GLY A 200 -3.42 -11.45 8.41
N TYR A 201 -4.71 -11.75 8.35
CA TYR A 201 -5.23 -13.04 8.77
C TYR A 201 -6.41 -13.51 7.92
N PHE A 202 -6.57 -14.82 7.89
CA PHE A 202 -7.79 -15.51 7.50
C PHE A 202 -8.38 -16.12 8.77
N ASP A 203 -9.66 -15.89 9.04
CA ASP A 203 -10.32 -16.49 10.18
C ASP A 203 -11.07 -17.78 9.79
N PHE A 204 -11.48 -18.54 10.81
CA PHE A 204 -12.21 -19.80 10.63
C PHE A 204 -13.66 -19.60 10.16
N SER A 205 -14.17 -18.38 10.17
CA SER A 205 -15.51 -18.02 9.66
C SER A 205 -15.50 -17.68 8.18
N GLY A 206 -14.31 -17.68 7.53
CA GLY A 206 -14.15 -17.33 6.13
C GLY A 206 -13.95 -15.83 5.88
N ASN A 207 -13.75 -15.05 6.94
CA ASN A 207 -13.37 -13.64 6.81
C ASN A 207 -11.86 -13.49 6.62
N MET A 208 -11.46 -12.33 6.16
CA MET A 208 -10.05 -11.98 5.91
C MET A 208 -9.87 -10.47 6.11
N ASP A 209 -8.72 -10.09 6.68
CA ASP A 209 -8.29 -8.71 6.71
C ASP A 209 -6.78 -8.63 6.42
N MET A 210 -6.41 -7.99 5.31
CA MET A 210 -5.04 -7.93 4.79
C MET A 210 -4.60 -6.50 4.58
N ALA A 211 -3.49 -6.12 5.20
CA ALA A 211 -2.77 -4.88 4.93
C ALA A 211 -1.68 -5.08 3.87
N ILE A 212 -1.26 -4.00 3.23
CA ILE A 212 -0.06 -4.00 2.39
C ILE A 212 1.17 -3.91 3.30
N ALA A 213 2.20 -4.70 3.05
CA ALA A 213 3.46 -4.65 3.78
C ALA A 213 4.31 -3.45 3.29
N ILE A 214 4.01 -2.28 3.82
CA ILE A 214 4.73 -1.02 3.67
C ILE A 214 4.98 -0.41 5.05
N ARG A 215 5.88 0.55 5.12
CA ARG A 215 6.32 1.09 6.43
C ARG A 215 6.75 -0.05 7.36
N THR A 216 7.57 -0.95 6.80
CA THR A 216 7.89 -2.23 7.39
C THR A 216 9.39 -2.44 7.31
N ALA A 217 9.98 -2.78 8.45
CA ALA A 217 11.37 -3.18 8.57
C ALA A 217 11.48 -4.71 8.67
N PHE A 218 12.46 -5.26 7.98
CA PHE A 218 12.91 -6.64 8.12
C PHE A 218 14.23 -6.63 8.88
N LEU A 219 14.29 -7.32 10.02
CA LEU A 219 15.48 -7.36 10.89
C LEU A 219 16.05 -8.77 10.96
N ARG A 220 17.35 -8.88 10.72
CA ARG A 220 18.13 -10.13 10.86
C ARG A 220 19.59 -9.80 11.17
N ASP A 221 20.21 -10.51 12.10
CA ASP A 221 21.65 -10.44 12.39
C ASP A 221 22.16 -9.00 12.65
N HIS A 222 21.38 -8.19 13.36
CA HIS A 222 21.65 -6.76 13.62
C HIS A 222 21.63 -5.85 12.37
N GLU A 223 21.04 -6.31 11.29
CA GLU A 223 20.77 -5.50 10.10
C GLU A 223 19.27 -5.31 9.93
N ALA A 224 18.87 -4.09 9.63
CA ALA A 224 17.49 -3.76 9.29
C ALA A 224 17.39 -3.32 7.84
N SER A 225 16.46 -3.92 7.09
CA SER A 225 16.14 -3.51 5.73
C SER A 225 14.80 -2.81 5.71
N VAL A 226 14.75 -1.61 5.15
CA VAL A 226 13.53 -0.83 4.92
C VAL A 226 13.42 -0.51 3.44
N GLN A 227 12.21 -0.62 2.87
CA GLN A 227 11.98 -0.34 1.46
C GLN A 227 10.81 0.61 1.27
N ALA A 228 10.96 1.56 0.34
CA ALA A 228 9.94 2.53 -0.01
C ALA A 228 9.99 2.84 -1.50
N GLY A 229 8.83 3.14 -2.10
CA GLY A 229 8.69 3.42 -3.52
C GLY A 229 7.82 4.63 -3.81
N ALA A 230 7.94 5.11 -5.05
CA ALA A 230 7.10 6.16 -5.60
C ALA A 230 6.48 5.73 -6.93
N GLY A 231 5.27 6.18 -7.19
CA GLY A 231 4.53 5.92 -8.42
C GLY A 231 5.01 6.83 -9.55
N ILE A 232 5.58 6.24 -10.57
CA ILE A 232 6.08 6.96 -11.75
C ILE A 232 4.97 7.05 -12.80
N VAL A 233 4.59 8.26 -13.14
CA VAL A 233 3.66 8.62 -14.23
C VAL A 233 4.37 9.49 -15.27
N LEU A 234 3.68 9.82 -16.36
CA LEU A 234 4.25 10.60 -17.46
C LEU A 234 4.87 11.93 -16.99
N ASP A 235 4.18 12.63 -16.11
CA ASP A 235 4.59 13.96 -15.62
C ASP A 235 5.55 13.88 -14.42
N SER A 236 5.90 12.70 -13.92
CA SER A 236 6.83 12.52 -12.80
C SER A 236 8.20 13.14 -13.07
N VAL A 237 8.72 13.84 -12.07
CA VAL A 237 10.07 14.41 -12.06
C VAL A 237 10.97 13.50 -11.22
N PRO A 238 12.03 12.89 -11.79
CA PRO A 238 12.83 11.87 -11.10
C PRO A 238 13.36 12.28 -9.74
N ALA A 239 13.84 13.52 -9.59
CA ALA A 239 14.37 14.01 -8.33
C ALA A 239 13.29 14.15 -7.25
N THR A 240 12.08 14.51 -7.63
CA THR A 240 10.93 14.63 -6.72
C THR A 240 10.48 13.26 -6.24
N GLU A 241 10.36 12.30 -7.16
CA GLU A 241 9.96 10.93 -6.83
C GLU A 241 11.01 10.23 -5.96
N TRP A 242 12.30 10.45 -6.25
CA TRP A 242 13.38 9.96 -5.40
C TRP A 242 13.31 10.55 -3.98
N GLN A 243 13.06 11.85 -3.84
CA GLN A 243 12.89 12.46 -2.52
C GLN A 243 11.67 11.92 -1.78
N GLU A 244 10.58 11.64 -2.51
CA GLU A 244 9.39 11.01 -1.94
C GLU A 244 9.69 9.64 -1.34
N THR A 245 10.47 8.80 -2.03
CA THR A 245 10.87 7.49 -1.48
C THR A 245 11.66 7.62 -0.20
N ARG A 246 12.55 8.61 -0.10
CA ARG A 246 13.30 8.88 1.13
C ARG A 246 12.40 9.31 2.27
N ASN A 247 11.52 10.28 2.02
CA ASN A 247 10.57 10.75 3.04
C ASN A 247 9.65 9.62 3.55
N LYS A 248 9.25 8.71 2.66
CA LYS A 248 8.46 7.52 3.04
C LYS A 248 9.24 6.51 3.88
N ALA A 249 10.55 6.40 3.69
CA ALA A 249 11.40 5.51 4.46
C ALA A 249 11.81 6.09 5.83
N GLU A 250 11.90 7.41 5.95
CA GLU A 250 12.43 8.14 7.11
C GLU A 250 11.83 7.68 8.44
N ALA A 251 10.50 7.62 8.53
CA ALA A 251 9.81 7.19 9.75
C ALA A 251 10.09 5.73 10.19
N SER A 252 10.75 4.94 9.35
CA SER A 252 11.11 3.53 9.64
C SER A 252 12.62 3.35 9.81
N VAL A 253 13.40 4.40 9.58
CA VAL A 253 14.88 4.41 9.66
C VAL A 253 15.37 5.15 10.90
N GLU A 254 14.65 6.16 11.40
CA GLU A 254 14.88 6.85 12.66
C GLU A 254 14.49 6.00 13.89
#